data_b47da71818c989a304eb8ff9f4bce919
#
_entry.id   b47da71818c989a304eb8ff9f4bce919
#
_cell.length_a   1.000
_cell.length_b   1.000
_cell.length_c   1.000
_cell.angle_alpha   90.00
_cell.angle_beta   90.00
_cell.angle_gamma   90.00
#
_symmetry.space_group_name_H-M   'P 1'
#
loop_
_entity.id
_entity.type
_entity.pdbx_description
1 polymer ?
#
loop_
_entity_poly.entity_id
_entity_poly.type
_entity_poly.pdbx_seq_one_letter_code
_entity_poly.pdbx_strand_id
1 'polypeptide(L)'
;MRKIRKLYYFDKKRMQEMISFLNNRDKYINHIMFNPLLPLHHLLPLRFKFLPESYVLKEKKEIKGLITIAPSRCPLKKMEIQRLFFEDNCYDDAGELIQYVVSKYKAMGASSFIVKIDDFLPELVRLFVAKCNFTQISYEKLWKVTDVESEFDKREFREFRNSDAATVASLYNESLLPHFRPLLSRDAKEFKEVLFKGLSYFNEYKYVIEDKNNRNLTCYISLQSADNKNFVLDVVQSSWADIDIFSVISFAQSQLRKRQKDFNLYIKTKKYTQVGEKYEQLFLEHKFECAQNQIVLTNSSARVIREQVHSGKFTILSQFCSVRPVV
;
A
#
# COMPACT_ATOMS: atom_id res chain seq x y z
N MET A 1 -7.40 17.31 -29.70
CA MET A 1 -6.96 18.06 -28.50
C MET A 1 -6.72 17.05 -27.41
N ARG A 2 -5.55 17.08 -26.79
CA ARG A 2 -5.11 16.21 -25.69
C ARG A 2 -5.49 16.85 -24.35
N LYS A 3 -6.11 16.10 -23.42
CA LYS A 3 -6.60 16.62 -22.16
C LYS A 3 -6.61 15.55 -21.08
N ILE A 4 -6.12 15.93 -19.88
CA ILE A 4 -6.26 15.11 -18.66
C ILE A 4 -7.49 15.61 -17.89
N ARG A 5 -8.35 14.69 -17.47
CA ARG A 5 -9.53 14.96 -16.68
C ARG A 5 -9.86 13.80 -15.73
N LYS A 6 -10.75 14.05 -14.78
CA LYS A 6 -11.33 12.98 -13.98
C LYS A 6 -12.06 11.97 -14.88
N LEU A 7 -12.04 10.73 -14.45
CA LEU A 7 -12.83 9.66 -15.05
C LEU A 7 -14.32 9.90 -14.81
N TYR A 8 -15.14 9.73 -15.84
CA TYR A 8 -16.59 9.83 -15.75
C TYR A 8 -17.26 8.49 -16.04
N TYR A 9 -18.51 8.36 -15.58
CA TYR A 9 -19.32 7.16 -15.81
C TYR A 9 -19.43 6.77 -17.30
N PHE A 10 -19.48 7.75 -18.19
CA PHE A 10 -19.56 7.54 -19.63
C PHE A 10 -18.31 6.87 -20.26
N ASP A 11 -17.21 6.85 -19.52
CA ASP A 11 -15.97 6.21 -19.97
C ASP A 11 -15.96 4.69 -19.75
N LYS A 12 -16.98 4.14 -19.04
CA LYS A 12 -17.04 2.72 -18.62
C LYS A 12 -16.71 1.75 -19.73
N LYS A 13 -17.39 1.85 -20.87
CA LYS A 13 -17.20 0.92 -22.00
C LYS A 13 -15.76 0.92 -22.51
N ARG A 14 -15.17 2.10 -22.69
CA ARG A 14 -13.79 2.24 -23.17
C ARG A 14 -12.78 1.72 -22.16
N MET A 15 -13.05 1.91 -20.88
CA MET A 15 -12.20 1.39 -19.83
C MET A 15 -12.27 -0.14 -19.76
N GLN A 16 -13.44 -0.73 -19.96
CA GLN A 16 -13.57 -2.20 -20.02
C GLN A 16 -12.72 -2.81 -21.13
N GLU A 17 -12.63 -2.14 -22.27
CA GLU A 17 -11.77 -2.53 -23.39
C GLU A 17 -10.28 -2.42 -23.00
N MET A 18 -9.87 -1.30 -22.42
CA MET A 18 -8.49 -1.01 -22.03
C MET A 18 -7.95 -1.96 -20.93
N ILE A 19 -8.80 -2.38 -19.99
CA ILE A 19 -8.41 -3.27 -18.88
C ILE A 19 -8.93 -4.70 -19.06
N SER A 20 -9.19 -5.12 -20.31
CA SER A 20 -9.76 -6.45 -20.64
C SER A 20 -8.91 -7.61 -20.14
N PHE A 21 -7.60 -7.40 -19.96
CA PHE A 21 -6.64 -8.38 -19.46
C PHE A 21 -6.73 -8.67 -17.94
N LEU A 22 -7.46 -7.85 -17.16
CA LEU A 22 -7.60 -8.07 -15.74
C LEU A 22 -8.63 -9.15 -15.43
N ASN A 23 -8.26 -10.17 -14.67
CA ASN A 23 -9.15 -11.29 -14.31
C ASN A 23 -10.37 -10.84 -13.48
N ASN A 24 -10.26 -9.77 -12.68
CA ASN A 24 -11.32 -9.24 -11.82
C ASN A 24 -11.78 -7.85 -12.27
N ARG A 25 -11.72 -7.57 -13.57
CA ARG A 25 -12.01 -6.25 -14.17
C ARG A 25 -13.34 -5.65 -13.72
N ASP A 26 -14.40 -6.45 -13.62
CA ASP A 26 -15.73 -5.94 -13.26
C ASP A 26 -15.76 -5.45 -11.81
N LYS A 27 -15.13 -6.20 -10.89
CA LYS A 27 -14.95 -5.76 -9.50
C LYS A 27 -14.10 -4.50 -9.43
N TYR A 28 -13.02 -4.44 -10.22
CA TYR A 28 -12.15 -3.26 -10.32
C TYR A 28 -12.92 -2.04 -10.85
N ILE A 29 -13.64 -2.20 -11.96
CA ILE A 29 -14.44 -1.13 -12.57
C ILE A 29 -15.53 -0.66 -11.61
N ASN A 30 -16.27 -1.57 -11.01
CA ASN A 30 -17.36 -1.21 -10.13
C ASN A 30 -16.88 -0.53 -8.85
N HIS A 31 -15.70 -0.87 -8.38
CA HIS A 31 -15.22 -0.39 -7.10
C HIS A 31 -14.31 0.84 -7.19
N ILE A 32 -13.38 0.88 -8.15
CA ILE A 32 -12.42 1.99 -8.29
C ILE A 32 -12.94 3.06 -9.24
N MET A 33 -13.62 2.65 -10.30
CA MET A 33 -14.14 3.57 -11.31
C MET A 33 -15.52 4.12 -10.97
N PHE A 34 -16.37 3.28 -10.43
CA PHE A 34 -17.76 3.58 -10.12
C PHE A 34 -18.03 3.36 -8.65
N ASN A 35 -17.17 3.89 -7.80
CA ASN A 35 -17.49 3.95 -6.41
C ASN A 35 -19.01 4.16 -6.29
N PRO A 36 -19.76 3.29 -5.58
CA PRO A 36 -21.22 3.40 -5.50
C PRO A 36 -21.71 4.75 -4.96
N LEU A 37 -20.81 5.54 -4.38
CA LEU A 37 -21.06 6.93 -3.99
C LEU A 37 -20.77 7.94 -5.12
N LEU A 38 -20.24 7.51 -6.28
CA LEU A 38 -19.95 8.42 -7.40
C LEU A 38 -21.19 9.11 -7.97
N PRO A 39 -22.37 8.45 -8.10
CA PRO A 39 -23.61 9.13 -8.46
C PRO A 39 -24.00 10.22 -7.46
N LEU A 40 -23.80 9.97 -6.16
CA LEU A 40 -24.03 10.97 -5.11
C LEU A 40 -23.02 12.11 -5.16
N HIS A 41 -21.78 11.87 -5.60
CA HIS A 41 -20.76 12.88 -5.84
C HIS A 41 -21.14 13.87 -6.96
N HIS A 42 -21.91 13.43 -7.94
CA HIS A 42 -22.39 14.32 -9.01
C HIS A 42 -23.63 15.10 -8.59
N LEU A 43 -24.41 14.57 -7.66
CA LEU A 43 -25.62 15.20 -7.14
C LEU A 43 -25.38 16.10 -5.92
N LEU A 44 -24.37 15.77 -5.12
CA LEU A 44 -23.99 16.53 -3.93
C LEU A 44 -22.53 17.03 -4.08
N PRO A 45 -22.24 18.30 -3.82
CA PRO A 45 -20.87 18.84 -3.91
C PRO A 45 -19.95 18.34 -2.79
N LEU A 46 -20.30 17.22 -2.15
CA LEU A 46 -19.53 16.61 -1.08
C LEU A 46 -18.32 15.89 -1.65
N ARG A 47 -17.13 16.45 -1.44
CA ARG A 47 -15.86 15.79 -1.74
C ARG A 47 -15.51 14.80 -0.63
N PHE A 48 -15.73 13.53 -0.88
CA PHE A 48 -15.23 12.48 0.01
C PHE A 48 -13.71 12.34 -0.18
N LYS A 49 -12.94 13.08 0.62
CA LYS A 49 -11.47 13.17 0.55
C LYS A 49 -10.74 11.84 0.82
N PHE A 50 -11.47 10.80 1.21
CA PHE A 50 -10.93 9.48 1.57
C PHE A 50 -11.08 8.42 0.48
N LEU A 51 -11.69 8.76 -0.66
CA LEU A 51 -11.90 7.82 -1.76
C LEU A 51 -10.83 7.92 -2.83
N PRO A 52 -10.46 6.80 -3.48
CA PRO A 52 -9.61 6.82 -4.65
C PRO A 52 -10.21 7.69 -5.75
N GLU A 53 -9.39 8.46 -6.41
CA GLU A 53 -9.77 9.24 -7.60
C GLU A 53 -8.99 8.74 -8.82
N SER A 54 -9.69 8.59 -9.94
CA SER A 54 -9.10 8.18 -11.21
C SER A 54 -9.12 9.32 -12.22
N TYR A 55 -8.02 9.45 -12.96
CA TYR A 55 -7.83 10.43 -14.04
C TYR A 55 -7.49 9.72 -15.32
N VAL A 56 -7.96 10.25 -16.43
CA VAL A 56 -7.70 9.73 -17.77
C VAL A 56 -7.04 10.79 -18.65
N LEU A 57 -6.07 10.33 -19.43
CA LEU A 57 -5.53 11.07 -20.55
C LEU A 57 -6.36 10.73 -21.77
N LYS A 58 -7.03 11.74 -22.31
CA LYS A 58 -7.87 11.60 -23.50
C LYS A 58 -7.27 12.37 -24.67
N GLU A 59 -7.12 11.67 -25.79
CA GLU A 59 -6.75 12.28 -27.06
C GLU A 59 -7.88 12.07 -28.07
N LYS A 60 -8.40 13.17 -28.63
CA LYS A 60 -9.61 13.14 -29.49
C LYS A 60 -10.77 12.42 -28.79
N LYS A 61 -11.11 11.20 -29.22
CA LYS A 61 -12.18 10.36 -28.62
C LYS A 61 -11.63 9.18 -27.83
N GLU A 62 -10.34 8.91 -27.86
CA GLU A 62 -9.70 7.74 -27.22
C GLU A 62 -9.11 8.06 -25.85
N ILE A 63 -9.11 7.06 -24.98
CA ILE A 63 -8.42 7.11 -23.69
C ILE A 63 -7.06 6.44 -23.90
N LYS A 64 -5.97 7.20 -23.73
CA LYS A 64 -4.59 6.74 -23.91
C LYS A 64 -3.95 6.28 -22.61
N GLY A 65 -4.51 6.68 -21.49
CA GLY A 65 -4.01 6.25 -20.17
C GLY A 65 -4.98 6.56 -19.05
N LEU A 66 -4.79 5.83 -17.95
CA LEU A 66 -5.51 5.99 -16.68
C LEU A 66 -4.53 5.96 -15.52
N ILE A 67 -4.72 6.82 -14.55
CA ILE A 67 -4.06 6.77 -13.25
C ILE A 67 -5.10 6.82 -12.13
N THR A 68 -4.92 5.95 -11.12
CA THR A 68 -5.73 5.97 -9.90
C THR A 68 -4.85 6.32 -8.72
N ILE A 69 -5.26 7.34 -7.97
CA ILE A 69 -4.58 7.81 -6.78
C ILE A 69 -5.55 7.74 -5.59
N ALA A 70 -5.06 7.26 -4.47
CA ALA A 70 -5.81 7.20 -3.23
C ALA A 70 -5.12 8.00 -2.14
N PRO A 71 -5.85 8.73 -1.30
CA PRO A 71 -5.30 9.27 -0.08
C PRO A 71 -5.02 8.11 0.89
N SER A 72 -3.87 8.14 1.53
CA SER A 72 -3.60 7.33 2.70
C SER A 72 -4.47 7.87 3.84
N ARG A 73 -5.65 7.37 3.95
CA ARG A 73 -6.86 7.61 4.80
C ARG A 73 -6.93 8.87 5.68
N CYS A 74 -5.89 9.71 5.84
CA CYS A 74 -6.02 10.98 6.58
C CYS A 74 -4.80 11.89 6.48
N PRO A 75 -4.98 13.19 6.65
CA PRO A 75 -5.51 14.11 5.68
C PRO A 75 -4.64 14.08 4.43
N LEU A 76 -5.05 14.56 3.30
CA LEU A 76 -4.42 14.63 1.95
C LEU A 76 -2.87 14.77 1.87
N LYS A 77 -2.17 14.62 3.01
CA LYS A 77 -0.72 14.73 3.12
C LYS A 77 0.05 13.59 2.43
N LYS A 78 -0.50 12.38 2.49
CA LYS A 78 0.12 11.20 1.87
C LYS A 78 -0.83 10.62 0.83
N MET A 79 -0.33 10.40 -0.36
CA MET A 79 -1.07 9.86 -1.48
C MET A 79 -0.38 8.62 -2.02
N GLU A 80 -1.14 7.61 -2.40
CA GLU A 80 -0.65 6.38 -3.00
C GLU A 80 -1.15 6.28 -4.45
N ILE A 81 -0.23 6.11 -5.39
CA ILE A 81 -0.57 5.78 -6.77
C ILE A 81 -0.81 4.28 -6.80
N GLN A 82 -2.07 3.89 -6.97
CA GLN A 82 -2.49 2.49 -6.87
C GLN A 82 -2.52 1.78 -8.21
N ARG A 83 -2.80 2.52 -9.29
CA ARG A 83 -2.94 1.96 -10.64
C ARG A 83 -2.46 2.97 -11.67
N LEU A 84 -1.79 2.44 -12.68
CA LEU A 84 -1.37 3.18 -13.86
C LEU A 84 -1.53 2.25 -15.07
N PHE A 85 -2.34 2.65 -16.03
CA PHE A 85 -2.52 1.97 -17.31
C PHE A 85 -2.26 2.95 -18.42
N PHE A 86 -1.56 2.52 -19.44
CA PHE A 86 -1.27 3.28 -20.65
C PHE A 86 -1.00 2.31 -21.82
N GLU A 87 -1.05 2.80 -23.05
CA GLU A 87 -0.72 2.00 -24.20
C GLU A 87 0.76 1.60 -24.21
N ASP A 88 1.06 0.43 -24.75
CA ASP A 88 2.42 -0.10 -24.82
C ASP A 88 3.38 0.91 -25.43
N ASN A 89 4.54 1.07 -24.79
CA ASN A 89 5.59 2.03 -25.15
C ASN A 89 5.23 3.53 -25.11
N CYS A 90 4.04 3.90 -24.63
CA CYS A 90 3.63 5.30 -24.47
C CYS A 90 4.03 5.89 -23.11
N TYR A 91 5.31 5.75 -22.73
CA TYR A 91 5.83 6.24 -21.44
C TYR A 91 5.70 7.75 -21.24
N ASP A 92 5.65 8.54 -22.32
CA ASP A 92 5.44 9.98 -22.21
C ASP A 92 4.03 10.30 -21.73
N ASP A 93 3.03 9.54 -22.17
CA ASP A 93 1.64 9.65 -21.73
C ASP A 93 1.49 9.31 -20.25
N ALA A 94 2.14 8.23 -19.83
CA ALA A 94 2.20 7.85 -18.43
C ALA A 94 2.88 8.91 -17.56
N GLY A 95 4.01 9.47 -18.04
CA GLY A 95 4.73 10.56 -17.37
C GLY A 95 3.87 11.81 -17.19
N GLU A 96 3.13 12.21 -18.23
CA GLU A 96 2.22 13.35 -18.18
C GLU A 96 1.09 13.15 -17.15
N LEU A 97 0.49 11.95 -17.10
CA LEU A 97 -0.51 11.59 -16.10
C LEU A 97 0.03 11.67 -14.67
N ILE A 98 1.21 11.09 -14.43
CA ILE A 98 1.85 11.09 -13.11
C ILE A 98 2.14 12.52 -12.66
N GLN A 99 2.79 13.31 -13.52
CA GLN A 99 3.13 14.71 -13.21
C GLN A 99 1.90 15.56 -12.95
N TYR A 100 0.85 15.40 -13.76
CA TYR A 100 -0.43 16.10 -13.56
C TYR A 100 -1.03 15.81 -12.19
N VAL A 101 -1.12 14.51 -11.83
CA VAL A 101 -1.72 14.09 -10.57
C VAL A 101 -0.89 14.55 -9.39
N VAL A 102 0.44 14.36 -9.43
CA VAL A 102 1.36 14.81 -8.38
C VAL A 102 1.26 16.33 -8.18
N SER A 103 1.31 17.12 -9.25
CA SER A 103 1.21 18.59 -9.18
C SER A 103 -0.13 19.03 -8.61
N LYS A 104 -1.22 18.42 -9.07
CA LYS A 104 -2.57 18.72 -8.60
C LYS A 104 -2.73 18.49 -7.11
N TYR A 105 -2.29 17.34 -6.60
CA TYR A 105 -2.43 17.00 -5.18
C TYR A 105 -1.44 17.75 -4.31
N LYS A 106 -0.24 18.10 -4.82
CA LYS A 106 0.66 19.04 -4.13
C LYS A 106 0.00 20.40 -3.92
N ALA A 107 -0.66 20.93 -4.93
CA ALA A 107 -1.43 22.17 -4.80
C ALA A 107 -2.60 22.07 -3.80
N MET A 108 -3.09 20.85 -3.52
CA MET A 108 -4.11 20.57 -2.51
C MET A 108 -3.52 20.26 -1.11
N GLY A 109 -2.20 20.34 -0.94
CA GLY A 109 -1.49 20.13 0.32
C GLY A 109 -0.90 18.74 0.54
N ALA A 110 -0.86 17.87 -0.50
CA ALA A 110 -0.15 16.60 -0.40
C ALA A 110 1.36 16.83 -0.36
N SER A 111 2.02 16.24 0.62
CA SER A 111 3.47 16.36 0.84
C SER A 111 4.25 15.11 0.45
N SER A 112 3.58 13.97 0.30
CA SER A 112 4.23 12.70 -0.02
C SER A 112 3.37 11.85 -0.96
N PHE A 113 4.02 11.24 -1.94
CA PHE A 113 3.43 10.29 -2.88
C PHE A 113 4.23 9.01 -2.81
N ILE A 114 3.53 7.88 -2.75
CA ILE A 114 4.13 6.55 -2.69
C ILE A 114 3.60 5.74 -3.88
N VAL A 115 4.46 4.97 -4.49
CA VAL A 115 4.10 3.97 -5.49
C VAL A 115 4.94 2.72 -5.28
N LYS A 116 4.34 1.56 -5.53
CA LYS A 116 5.01 0.25 -5.52
C LYS A 116 4.97 -0.30 -6.92
N ILE A 117 6.13 -0.67 -7.44
CA ILE A 117 6.32 -1.15 -8.81
C ILE A 117 7.06 -2.46 -8.75
N ASP A 118 6.58 -3.44 -9.51
CA ASP A 118 7.25 -4.73 -9.62
C ASP A 118 8.63 -4.55 -10.26
N ASP A 119 9.63 -5.25 -9.73
CA ASP A 119 11.03 -5.11 -10.16
C ASP A 119 11.28 -5.57 -11.59
N PHE A 120 10.39 -6.42 -12.15
CA PHE A 120 10.43 -6.83 -13.55
C PHE A 120 9.97 -5.75 -14.55
N LEU A 121 9.56 -4.55 -14.04
CA LEU A 121 9.15 -3.40 -14.85
C LEU A 121 10.19 -2.25 -14.78
N PRO A 122 11.45 -2.44 -15.22
CA PRO A 122 12.51 -1.47 -15.01
C PRO A 122 12.25 -0.14 -15.74
N GLU A 123 11.59 -0.17 -16.90
CA GLU A 123 11.27 1.05 -17.66
C GLU A 123 10.26 1.92 -16.92
N LEU A 124 9.30 1.30 -16.21
CA LEU A 124 8.36 2.03 -15.38
C LEU A 124 9.06 2.65 -14.16
N VAL A 125 10.00 1.94 -13.54
CA VAL A 125 10.84 2.50 -12.47
C VAL A 125 11.64 3.70 -12.96
N ARG A 126 12.28 3.60 -14.15
CA ARG A 126 13.01 4.71 -14.78
C ARG A 126 12.10 5.91 -15.05
N LEU A 127 10.88 5.69 -15.53
CA LEU A 127 9.92 6.75 -15.77
C LEU A 127 9.63 7.54 -14.47
N PHE A 128 9.32 6.84 -13.39
CA PHE A 128 9.05 7.47 -12.10
C PHE A 128 10.28 8.23 -11.57
N VAL A 129 11.46 7.63 -11.64
CA VAL A 129 12.69 8.23 -11.09
C VAL A 129 13.17 9.39 -11.97
N ALA A 130 13.34 9.16 -13.27
CA ALA A 130 13.98 10.13 -14.15
C ALA A 130 13.04 11.28 -14.58
N LYS A 131 11.76 10.98 -14.85
CA LYS A 131 10.82 12.00 -15.38
C LYS A 131 9.89 12.58 -14.32
N CYS A 132 9.59 11.82 -13.24
CA CYS A 132 8.57 12.23 -12.26
C CYS A 132 9.16 12.55 -10.88
N ASN A 133 10.50 12.57 -10.74
CA ASN A 133 11.21 12.93 -9.51
C ASN A 133 10.84 12.06 -8.30
N PHE A 134 10.63 10.77 -8.51
CA PHE A 134 10.52 9.80 -7.44
C PHE A 134 11.91 9.28 -7.05
N THR A 135 12.04 8.89 -5.80
CA THR A 135 13.26 8.28 -5.27
C THR A 135 12.93 6.89 -4.77
N GLN A 136 13.74 5.92 -5.12
CA GLN A 136 13.64 4.59 -4.54
C GLN A 136 14.08 4.62 -3.09
N ILE A 137 13.23 4.09 -2.21
CA ILE A 137 13.48 4.09 -0.77
C ILE A 137 13.68 2.69 -0.21
N SER A 138 12.96 1.68 -0.70
CA SER A 138 12.98 0.34 -0.14
C SER A 138 12.37 -0.69 -1.10
N TYR A 139 12.19 -1.92 -0.57
CA TYR A 139 11.55 -3.05 -1.24
C TYR A 139 10.52 -3.71 -0.33
N GLU A 140 9.50 -4.30 -0.98
CA GLU A 140 8.56 -5.25 -0.36
C GLU A 140 8.58 -6.55 -1.17
N LYS A 141 8.56 -7.70 -0.49
CA LYS A 141 8.49 -9.00 -1.16
C LYS A 141 7.25 -9.74 -0.70
N LEU A 142 6.67 -10.50 -1.62
CA LEU A 142 5.60 -11.45 -1.36
C LEU A 142 6.16 -12.85 -1.48
N TRP A 143 6.04 -13.61 -0.42
CA TRP A 143 6.48 -15.00 -0.35
C TRP A 143 5.28 -15.91 -0.40
N LYS A 144 5.29 -16.87 -1.31
CA LYS A 144 4.26 -17.89 -1.36
C LYS A 144 4.43 -18.83 -0.20
N VAL A 145 3.41 -18.92 0.62
CA VAL A 145 3.41 -19.77 1.81
C VAL A 145 3.00 -21.18 1.40
N THR A 146 3.84 -22.14 1.74
CA THR A 146 3.49 -23.56 1.71
C THR A 146 2.70 -23.91 2.98
N ASP A 147 2.13 -25.11 3.06
CA ASP A 147 1.52 -25.58 4.31
C ASP A 147 2.58 -25.63 5.42
N VAL A 148 2.30 -24.89 6.49
CA VAL A 148 3.15 -24.82 7.67
C VAL A 148 2.37 -25.43 8.82
N GLU A 149 2.92 -26.48 9.43
CA GLU A 149 2.42 -27.05 10.66
C GLU A 149 3.22 -26.49 11.83
N SER A 150 2.67 -25.50 12.51
CA SER A 150 3.19 -24.97 13.75
C SER A 150 2.05 -24.89 14.78
N GLU A 151 2.38 -25.24 16.01
CA GLU A 151 1.44 -25.11 17.11
C GLU A 151 1.20 -23.64 17.43
N PHE A 152 -0.05 -23.29 17.68
CA PHE A 152 -0.42 -21.94 18.15
C PHE A 152 -1.57 -22.02 19.16
N ASP A 153 -1.50 -21.19 20.20
CA ASP A 153 -2.60 -21.03 21.16
C ASP A 153 -3.64 -20.05 20.57
N LYS A 154 -4.80 -20.58 20.21
CA LYS A 154 -5.91 -19.77 19.67
C LYS A 154 -6.33 -18.63 20.58
N ARG A 155 -6.09 -18.75 21.90
CA ARG A 155 -6.45 -17.72 22.90
C ARG A 155 -5.58 -16.47 22.84
N GLU A 156 -4.42 -16.55 22.20
CA GLU A 156 -3.55 -15.41 22.00
C GLU A 156 -4.06 -14.48 20.89
N PHE A 157 -4.80 -15.02 19.94
CA PHE A 157 -5.30 -14.31 18.77
C PHE A 157 -6.75 -13.90 18.97
N ARG A 158 -7.01 -12.60 18.90
CA ARG A 158 -8.36 -12.06 18.87
C ARG A 158 -8.61 -11.18 17.65
N GLU A 159 -9.86 -10.98 17.30
CA GLU A 159 -10.24 -10.04 16.26
C GLU A 159 -9.88 -8.60 16.66
N PHE A 160 -9.40 -7.84 15.67
CA PHE A 160 -9.12 -6.42 15.81
C PHE A 160 -10.42 -5.64 16.05
N ARG A 161 -10.32 -4.62 16.91
CA ARG A 161 -11.39 -3.66 17.18
C ARG A 161 -10.93 -2.25 16.84
N ASN A 162 -11.85 -1.36 16.48
CA ASN A 162 -11.50 0.03 16.18
C ASN A 162 -10.86 0.78 17.38
N SER A 163 -11.07 0.31 18.59
CA SER A 163 -10.38 0.79 19.80
C SER A 163 -8.85 0.51 19.77
N ASP A 164 -8.43 -0.54 19.07
CA ASP A 164 -7.02 -0.95 18.98
C ASP A 164 -6.23 -0.08 17.99
N ALA A 165 -6.92 0.67 17.15
CA ALA A 165 -6.31 1.39 16.02
C ALA A 165 -5.16 2.33 16.43
N ALA A 166 -5.26 2.98 17.59
CA ALA A 166 -4.21 3.86 18.11
C ALA A 166 -2.95 3.07 18.49
N THR A 167 -3.14 1.97 19.22
CA THR A 167 -2.04 1.08 19.65
C THR A 167 -1.39 0.40 18.44
N VAL A 168 -2.19 -0.07 17.47
CA VAL A 168 -1.66 -0.65 16.22
C VAL A 168 -0.88 0.38 15.42
N ALA A 169 -1.31 1.64 15.37
CA ALA A 169 -0.56 2.70 14.71
C ALA A 169 0.79 2.96 15.39
N SER A 170 0.83 2.98 16.72
CA SER A 170 2.08 3.08 17.48
C SER A 170 3.00 1.91 17.19
N LEU A 171 2.48 0.68 17.27
CA LEU A 171 3.20 -0.54 16.96
C LEU A 171 3.79 -0.52 15.54
N TYR A 172 2.99 -0.11 14.54
CA TYR A 172 3.45 0.02 13.16
C TYR A 172 4.59 1.04 13.04
N ASN A 173 4.42 2.22 13.64
CA ASN A 173 5.42 3.29 13.55
C ASN A 173 6.72 2.93 14.29
N GLU A 174 6.63 2.20 15.38
CA GLU A 174 7.77 1.67 16.12
C GLU A 174 8.49 0.57 15.33
N SER A 175 7.77 -0.28 14.62
CA SER A 175 8.36 -1.34 13.78
C SER A 175 9.16 -0.80 12.60
N LEU A 176 8.94 0.45 12.18
CA LEU A 176 9.71 1.07 11.10
C LEU A 176 11.14 1.39 11.55
N LEU A 177 12.10 1.17 10.67
CA LEU A 177 13.44 1.69 10.85
C LEU A 177 13.40 3.22 10.94
N PRO A 178 14.20 3.86 11.82
CA PRO A 178 14.05 5.28 12.16
C PRO A 178 14.02 6.23 10.95
N HIS A 179 14.86 5.99 9.95
CA HIS A 179 14.97 6.84 8.76
C HIS A 179 13.76 6.75 7.81
N PHE A 180 12.91 5.70 7.93
CA PHE A 180 11.68 5.59 7.15
C PHE A 180 10.45 6.16 7.86
N ARG A 181 10.51 6.40 9.17
CA ARG A 181 9.38 6.93 9.95
C ARG A 181 8.78 8.21 9.37
N PRO A 182 9.56 9.22 8.96
CA PRO A 182 9.00 10.45 8.40
C PRO A 182 8.16 10.22 7.14
N LEU A 183 8.50 9.20 6.33
CA LEU A 183 7.84 8.89 5.07
C LEU A 183 6.69 7.91 5.21
N LEU A 184 6.86 6.86 6.02
CA LEU A 184 5.99 5.70 6.05
C LEU A 184 5.11 5.61 7.29
N SER A 185 5.28 6.47 8.31
CA SER A 185 4.41 6.47 9.50
C SER A 185 2.93 6.58 9.14
N ARG A 186 2.09 5.90 9.91
CA ARG A 186 0.64 5.84 9.71
C ARG A 186 -0.11 6.36 10.93
N ASP A 187 -1.24 7.01 10.69
CA ASP A 187 -2.15 7.46 11.73
C ASP A 187 -3.13 6.34 12.16
N ALA A 188 -3.65 6.44 13.39
CA ALA A 188 -4.66 5.50 13.89
C ALA A 188 -5.87 5.34 12.96
N LYS A 189 -6.25 6.41 12.27
CA LYS A 189 -7.37 6.41 11.32
C LYS A 189 -7.15 5.49 10.12
N GLU A 190 -5.90 5.20 9.76
CA GLU A 190 -5.55 4.31 8.65
C GLU A 190 -5.82 2.83 8.97
N PHE A 191 -5.83 2.47 10.25
CA PHE A 191 -6.09 1.11 10.71
C PHE A 191 -7.56 0.85 11.01
N LYS A 192 -8.36 1.90 11.28
CA LYS A 192 -9.79 1.76 11.56
C LYS A 192 -10.51 1.08 10.39
N GLU A 193 -11.44 0.21 10.74
CA GLU A 193 -12.33 -0.39 9.76
C GLU A 193 -13.25 0.67 9.14
N VAL A 194 -13.47 0.54 7.84
CA VAL A 194 -14.44 1.38 7.12
C VAL A 194 -15.84 0.96 7.53
N LEU A 195 -16.72 1.93 7.78
CA LEU A 195 -18.11 1.69 8.15
C LEU A 195 -18.88 0.80 7.15
N PHE A 196 -18.48 0.84 5.88
CA PHE A 196 -19.11 0.07 4.80
C PHE A 196 -18.11 -0.93 4.21
N LYS A 197 -17.91 -2.07 4.89
CA LYS A 197 -17.00 -3.15 4.41
C LYS A 197 -17.33 -3.62 2.99
N GLY A 198 -18.61 -3.66 2.60
CA GLY A 198 -19.04 -4.04 1.25
C GLY A 198 -18.59 -3.10 0.13
N LEU A 199 -18.12 -1.91 0.47
CA LEU A 199 -17.55 -0.95 -0.48
C LEU A 199 -16.02 -1.07 -0.63
N SER A 200 -15.37 -1.94 0.16
CA SER A 200 -13.92 -2.15 0.03
C SER A 200 -13.59 -3.05 -1.16
N TYR A 201 -12.58 -2.68 -1.94
CA TYR A 201 -12.04 -3.51 -3.00
C TYR A 201 -11.47 -4.82 -2.47
N PHE A 202 -10.88 -4.77 -1.28
CA PHE A 202 -10.32 -5.92 -0.60
C PHE A 202 -11.27 -6.43 0.49
N ASN A 203 -11.44 -7.75 0.56
CA ASN A 203 -11.91 -8.39 1.77
C ASN A 203 -10.74 -8.45 2.74
N GLU A 204 -10.92 -7.90 3.93
CA GLU A 204 -9.87 -7.77 4.92
C GLU A 204 -10.33 -8.39 6.25
N TYR A 205 -9.47 -9.26 6.81
CA TYR A 205 -9.63 -9.84 8.14
C TYR A 205 -8.46 -9.39 9.00
N LYS A 206 -8.75 -8.86 10.17
CA LYS A 206 -7.76 -8.25 11.06
C LYS A 206 -7.77 -8.93 12.41
N TYR A 207 -6.58 -9.24 12.90
CA TYR A 207 -6.38 -9.86 14.20
C TYR A 207 -5.24 -9.15 14.94
N VAL A 208 -5.22 -9.34 16.25
CA VAL A 208 -4.15 -8.86 17.13
C VAL A 208 -3.74 -9.95 18.11
N ILE A 209 -2.49 -9.88 18.54
CA ILE A 209 -1.96 -10.69 19.64
C ILE A 209 -1.72 -9.76 20.81
N GLU A 210 -2.20 -10.16 21.99
CA GLU A 210 -1.98 -9.47 23.26
C GLU A 210 -1.01 -10.27 24.12
N ASP A 211 -0.09 -9.56 24.77
CA ASP A 211 0.72 -10.14 25.82
C ASP A 211 -0.16 -10.52 27.03
N LYS A 212 0.00 -11.76 27.50
CA LYS A 212 -0.79 -12.32 28.61
C LYS A 212 -0.63 -11.55 29.93
N ASN A 213 0.54 -10.93 30.13
CA ASN A 213 0.89 -10.31 31.42
C ASN A 213 0.40 -8.87 31.54
N ASN A 214 0.56 -8.08 30.48
CA ASN A 214 0.31 -6.63 30.52
C ASN A 214 -0.80 -6.16 29.58
N ARG A 215 -1.41 -7.06 28.82
CA ARG A 215 -2.45 -6.79 27.79
C ARG A 215 -2.01 -5.81 26.69
N ASN A 216 -0.72 -5.58 26.54
CA ASN A 216 -0.20 -4.77 25.44
C ASN A 216 -0.30 -5.54 24.13
N LEU A 217 -0.61 -4.83 23.04
CA LEU A 217 -0.58 -5.41 21.73
C LEU A 217 0.86 -5.62 21.29
N THR A 218 1.18 -6.87 20.94
CA THR A 218 2.51 -7.28 20.47
C THR A 218 2.56 -7.49 18.99
N CYS A 219 1.41 -7.83 18.38
CA CYS A 219 1.32 -8.08 16.95
C CYS A 219 -0.03 -7.65 16.39
N TYR A 220 -0.01 -7.16 15.16
CA TYR A 220 -1.18 -6.92 14.33
C TYR A 220 -1.06 -7.69 13.03
N ILE A 221 -2.13 -8.34 12.64
CA ILE A 221 -2.22 -9.24 11.49
C ILE A 221 -3.36 -8.76 10.59
N SER A 222 -3.06 -8.57 9.31
CA SER A 222 -4.06 -8.27 8.28
C SER A 222 -3.99 -9.30 7.16
N LEU A 223 -5.12 -9.92 6.86
CA LEU A 223 -5.32 -10.81 5.72
C LEU A 223 -6.19 -10.10 4.69
N GLN A 224 -5.65 -9.84 3.51
CA GLN A 224 -6.32 -9.09 2.45
C GLN A 224 -6.44 -9.91 1.18
N SER A 225 -7.60 -9.86 0.53
CA SER A 225 -7.83 -10.48 -0.77
C SER A 225 -8.77 -9.67 -1.64
N ALA A 226 -8.46 -9.54 -2.93
CA ALA A 226 -9.33 -8.92 -3.92
C ALA A 226 -10.30 -9.93 -4.57
N ASP A 227 -9.90 -11.18 -4.66
CA ASP A 227 -10.57 -12.25 -5.43
C ASP A 227 -11.09 -13.41 -4.58
N ASN A 228 -10.83 -13.40 -3.27
CA ASN A 228 -11.11 -14.48 -2.33
C ASN A 228 -10.36 -15.80 -2.62
N LYS A 229 -9.34 -15.75 -3.45
CA LYS A 229 -8.48 -16.91 -3.74
C LYS A 229 -7.05 -16.67 -3.31
N ASN A 230 -6.54 -15.47 -3.60
CA ASN A 230 -5.18 -15.08 -3.26
C ASN A 230 -5.21 -14.12 -2.07
N PHE A 231 -4.65 -14.54 -0.95
CA PHE A 231 -4.60 -13.77 0.29
C PHE A 231 -3.19 -13.28 0.57
N VAL A 232 -3.09 -12.03 0.95
CA VAL A 232 -1.84 -11.43 1.42
C VAL A 232 -1.91 -11.25 2.92
N LEU A 233 -1.00 -11.88 3.62
CA LEU A 233 -0.76 -11.74 5.05
C LEU A 233 0.25 -10.62 5.28
N ASP A 234 -0.17 -9.57 5.94
CA ASP A 234 0.68 -8.48 6.42
C ASP A 234 0.76 -8.54 7.94
N VAL A 235 1.98 -8.63 8.46
CA VAL A 235 2.27 -8.76 9.89
C VAL A 235 3.04 -7.53 10.35
N VAL A 236 2.57 -6.92 11.43
CA VAL A 236 3.25 -5.85 12.14
C VAL A 236 3.46 -6.31 13.56
N GLN A 237 4.71 -6.39 13.99
CA GLN A 237 5.04 -6.81 15.34
C GLN A 237 5.96 -5.83 16.04
N SER A 238 5.93 -5.86 17.35
CA SER A 238 6.90 -5.19 18.18
C SER A 238 8.28 -5.82 18.04
N SER A 239 9.32 -4.99 18.01
CA SER A 239 10.71 -5.47 17.91
C SER A 239 11.19 -6.22 19.17
N TRP A 240 10.54 -5.98 20.30
CA TRP A 240 10.86 -6.62 21.60
C TRP A 240 10.08 -7.90 21.85
N ALA A 241 9.00 -8.16 21.10
CA ALA A 241 8.20 -9.36 21.25
C ALA A 241 8.80 -10.50 20.42
N ASP A 242 9.08 -11.61 21.05
CA ASP A 242 9.51 -12.84 20.36
C ASP A 242 8.27 -13.60 19.87
N ILE A 243 7.85 -13.25 18.66
CA ILE A 243 6.69 -13.87 18.02
C ILE A 243 7.19 -14.85 16.97
N ASP A 244 6.75 -16.10 17.11
CA ASP A 244 6.98 -17.09 16.08
C ASP A 244 6.09 -16.80 14.86
N ILE A 245 6.74 -16.43 13.75
CA ILE A 245 6.04 -16.12 12.51
C ILE A 245 5.32 -17.33 11.92
N PHE A 246 5.79 -18.55 12.15
CA PHE A 246 5.14 -19.75 11.66
C PHE A 246 3.85 -20.05 12.42
N SER A 247 3.78 -19.77 13.71
CA SER A 247 2.53 -19.79 14.47
C SER A 247 1.50 -18.79 13.91
N VAL A 248 1.92 -17.60 13.52
CA VAL A 248 1.06 -16.60 12.88
C VAL A 248 0.56 -17.10 11.52
N ILE A 249 1.43 -17.73 10.72
CA ILE A 249 1.07 -18.32 9.43
C ILE A 249 0.07 -19.47 9.63
N SER A 250 0.32 -20.41 10.54
CA SER A 250 -0.59 -21.52 10.86
C SER A 250 -1.96 -21.02 11.32
N PHE A 251 -1.98 -19.99 12.18
CA PHE A 251 -3.23 -19.34 12.57
C PHE A 251 -3.97 -18.77 11.36
N ALA A 252 -3.28 -18.00 10.50
CA ALA A 252 -3.87 -17.41 9.30
C ALA A 252 -4.46 -18.48 8.37
N GLN A 253 -3.72 -19.56 8.09
CA GLN A 253 -4.20 -20.70 7.31
C GLN A 253 -5.45 -21.33 7.94
N SER A 254 -5.45 -21.52 9.27
CA SER A 254 -6.60 -22.07 9.99
C SER A 254 -7.86 -21.22 9.85
N GLN A 255 -7.71 -19.89 9.86
CA GLN A 255 -8.83 -18.97 9.68
C GLN A 255 -9.35 -18.98 8.24
N LEU A 256 -8.47 -19.11 7.26
CA LEU A 256 -8.87 -19.20 5.86
C LEU A 256 -9.55 -20.53 5.54
N ARG A 257 -9.04 -21.67 6.04
CA ARG A 257 -9.66 -23.00 5.86
C ARG A 257 -11.09 -23.08 6.40
N LYS A 258 -11.44 -22.30 7.41
CA LYS A 258 -12.84 -22.18 7.90
C LYS A 258 -13.77 -21.47 6.94
N ARG A 259 -13.24 -20.62 6.05
CA ARG A 259 -14.02 -19.77 5.16
C ARG A 259 -14.09 -20.32 3.74
N GLN A 260 -13.05 -21.02 3.31
CA GLN A 260 -12.95 -21.53 1.94
C GLN A 260 -11.98 -22.73 1.86
N LYS A 261 -12.26 -23.63 0.90
CA LYS A 261 -11.45 -24.85 0.71
C LYS A 261 -10.15 -24.56 -0.01
N ASP A 262 -10.17 -23.74 -1.05
CA ASP A 262 -9.01 -23.49 -1.93
C ASP A 262 -8.58 -22.03 -1.82
N PHE A 263 -7.35 -21.81 -1.41
CA PHE A 263 -6.74 -20.49 -1.35
C PHE A 263 -5.21 -20.58 -1.49
N ASN A 264 -4.61 -19.51 -1.97
CA ASN A 264 -3.18 -19.27 -1.89
C ASN A 264 -2.93 -18.22 -0.81
N LEU A 265 -1.95 -18.46 0.03
CA LEU A 265 -1.50 -17.51 1.03
C LEU A 265 -0.11 -16.98 0.65
N TYR A 266 0.03 -15.68 0.68
CA TYR A 266 1.30 -14.98 0.50
C TYR A 266 1.58 -14.17 1.74
N ILE A 267 2.82 -14.17 2.22
CA ILE A 267 3.25 -13.32 3.32
C ILE A 267 4.12 -12.18 2.80
N LYS A 268 3.88 -10.97 3.34
CA LYS A 268 4.62 -9.77 2.95
C LYS A 268 5.78 -9.50 3.89
N THR A 269 6.98 -9.35 3.34
CA THR A 269 8.12 -8.76 4.04
C THR A 269 8.38 -7.35 3.55
N LYS A 270 8.83 -6.48 4.47
CA LYS A 270 9.08 -5.06 4.21
C LYS A 270 10.48 -4.73 4.69
N LYS A 271 11.39 -4.44 3.77
CA LYS A 271 12.80 -4.15 4.10
C LYS A 271 12.99 -2.88 4.95
N TYR A 272 11.97 -2.06 5.05
CA TYR A 272 11.96 -0.84 5.87
C TYR A 272 11.47 -1.06 7.30
N THR A 273 11.23 -2.30 7.72
CA THR A 273 10.87 -2.67 9.10
C THR A 273 12.02 -3.38 9.80
N GLN A 274 12.05 -3.28 11.14
CA GLN A 274 13.12 -3.84 11.97
C GLN A 274 13.25 -5.37 11.83
N VAL A 275 12.14 -6.05 11.59
CA VAL A 275 12.10 -7.52 11.47
C VAL A 275 12.13 -8.01 10.01
N GLY A 276 12.09 -7.10 9.04
CA GLY A 276 11.95 -7.46 7.63
C GLY A 276 13.06 -8.38 7.11
N GLU A 277 14.32 -8.07 7.42
CA GLU A 277 15.46 -8.88 7.00
C GLU A 277 15.49 -10.25 7.71
N LYS A 278 15.15 -10.29 9.02
CA LYS A 278 15.05 -11.56 9.77
C LYS A 278 14.04 -12.49 9.11
N TYR A 279 12.88 -11.97 8.73
CA TYR A 279 11.85 -12.79 8.09
C TYR A 279 12.23 -13.22 6.67
N GLU A 280 12.88 -12.38 5.90
CA GLU A 280 13.39 -12.79 4.58
C GLU A 280 14.36 -13.97 4.69
N GLN A 281 15.28 -13.94 5.65
CA GLN A 281 16.22 -15.02 5.89
C GLN A 281 15.50 -16.31 6.30
N LEU A 282 14.57 -16.24 7.25
CA LEU A 282 13.77 -17.40 7.69
C LEU A 282 12.98 -18.02 6.54
N PHE A 283 12.39 -17.22 5.66
CA PHE A 283 11.61 -17.74 4.54
C PHE A 283 12.50 -18.38 3.46
N LEU A 284 13.70 -17.86 3.26
CA LEU A 284 14.70 -18.50 2.39
C LEU A 284 15.16 -19.86 2.96
N GLU A 285 15.44 -19.93 4.26
CA GLU A 285 15.82 -21.17 4.95
C GLU A 285 14.73 -22.24 4.84
N HIS A 286 13.46 -21.83 4.94
CA HIS A 286 12.29 -22.71 4.77
C HIS A 286 11.87 -22.89 3.32
N LYS A 287 12.68 -22.43 2.35
CA LYS A 287 12.46 -22.58 0.91
C LYS A 287 11.13 -22.02 0.41
N PHE A 288 10.63 -20.94 1.03
CA PHE A 288 9.49 -20.23 0.47
C PHE A 288 9.89 -19.57 -0.85
N GLU A 289 9.00 -19.66 -1.84
CA GLU A 289 9.19 -19.02 -3.13
C GLU A 289 8.86 -17.52 -3.05
N CYS A 290 9.78 -16.68 -3.51
CA CYS A 290 9.50 -15.24 -3.69
C CYS A 290 8.64 -15.08 -4.94
N ALA A 291 7.33 -14.87 -4.76
CA ALA A 291 6.38 -14.73 -5.83
C ALA A 291 6.40 -13.34 -6.47
N GLN A 292 6.77 -12.30 -5.72
CA GLN A 292 6.79 -10.92 -6.21
C GLN A 292 7.79 -10.09 -5.40
N ASN A 293 8.54 -9.23 -6.10
CA ASN A 293 9.41 -8.24 -5.49
C ASN A 293 8.99 -6.85 -5.98
N GLN A 294 8.68 -5.94 -5.06
CA GLN A 294 8.21 -4.60 -5.37
C GLN A 294 9.19 -3.55 -4.88
N ILE A 295 9.54 -2.65 -5.77
CA ILE A 295 10.33 -1.46 -5.46
C ILE A 295 9.38 -0.38 -4.92
N VAL A 296 9.69 0.15 -3.75
CA VAL A 296 8.93 1.26 -3.13
C VAL A 296 9.58 2.57 -3.50
N LEU A 297 8.84 3.40 -4.23
CA LEU A 297 9.28 4.72 -4.65
C LEU A 297 8.46 5.81 -3.94
N THR A 298 9.09 6.94 -3.64
CA THR A 298 8.42 8.10 -3.06
C THR A 298 8.80 9.40 -3.76
N ASN A 299 7.82 10.29 -3.90
CA ASN A 299 8.05 11.71 -4.20
C ASN A 299 7.57 12.50 -2.98
N SER A 300 8.52 12.99 -2.19
CA SER A 300 8.24 13.70 -0.96
C SER A 300 9.04 14.99 -0.89
N SER A 301 8.46 16.02 -0.29
CA SER A 301 9.19 17.24 0.09
C SER A 301 10.12 17.00 1.28
N ALA A 302 9.93 15.95 2.07
CA ALA A 302 10.87 15.51 3.09
C ALA A 302 12.02 14.73 2.41
N ARG A 303 13.25 15.26 2.46
CA ARG A 303 14.44 14.54 1.97
C ARG A 303 14.87 13.50 2.99
N VAL A 304 15.05 12.26 2.55
CA VAL A 304 15.81 11.26 3.31
C VAL A 304 17.28 11.69 3.26
N ILE A 305 17.81 12.09 4.39
CA ILE A 305 19.26 12.33 4.52
C ILE A 305 19.90 10.94 4.56
N ARG A 306 20.50 10.52 3.45
CA ARG A 306 21.39 9.36 3.45
C ARG A 306 22.61 9.75 4.26
N GLU A 307 22.86 9.08 5.38
CA GLU A 307 24.16 9.16 6.05
C GLU A 307 25.21 8.66 5.08
N GLN A 308 26.09 9.57 4.65
CA GLN A 308 27.35 9.16 4.05
C GLN A 308 28.18 8.56 5.18
N VAL A 309 28.36 7.24 5.13
CA VAL A 309 29.29 6.55 6.01
C VAL A 309 30.69 6.99 5.58
N HIS A 310 31.17 8.10 6.14
CA HIS A 310 32.58 8.38 6.17
C HIS A 310 33.20 7.62 7.32
N SER A 311 34.12 6.73 6.99
CA SER A 311 34.97 6.02 7.93
C SER A 311 35.58 6.98 8.98
N GLY A 312 35.14 6.83 10.23
CA GLY A 312 35.79 7.41 11.38
C GLY A 312 35.29 8.76 11.84
N LYS A 313 34.21 8.73 12.59
CA LYS A 313 33.71 9.58 13.68
C LYS A 313 32.22 9.79 13.56
N PHE A 314 31.49 9.19 14.44
CA PHE A 314 30.04 9.39 14.56
C PHE A 314 29.77 10.82 15.03
N THR A 315 29.10 11.58 14.19
CA THR A 315 28.42 12.82 14.60
C THR A 315 27.00 12.72 14.12
N ILE A 316 26.07 12.53 15.06
CA ILE A 316 24.63 12.56 14.78
C ILE A 316 24.26 14.02 14.62
N LEU A 317 23.98 14.45 13.41
CA LEU A 317 23.38 15.74 13.10
C LEU A 317 22.00 15.48 12.48
N SER A 318 20.96 15.51 13.33
CA SER A 318 19.59 15.61 12.86
C SER A 318 19.28 17.08 12.55
N GLN A 319 19.42 17.50 11.30
CA GLN A 319 18.92 18.78 10.85
C GLN A 319 17.69 18.55 9.96
N PHE A 320 16.53 18.86 10.51
CA PHE A 320 15.30 19.06 9.74
C PHE A 320 15.38 20.42 9.05
N CYS A 321 15.65 20.43 7.73
CA CYS A 321 15.44 21.62 6.93
C CYS A 321 13.97 21.71 6.53
N SER A 322 13.21 22.56 7.22
CA SER A 322 11.91 23.03 6.73
C SER A 322 12.17 23.99 5.56
N VAL A 323 11.77 23.59 4.35
CA VAL A 323 11.75 24.52 3.22
C VAL A 323 10.52 25.42 3.40
N ARG A 324 10.73 26.70 3.68
CA ARG A 324 9.69 27.73 3.61
C ARG A 324 9.25 27.87 2.15
N PRO A 325 7.95 28.06 1.87
CA PRO A 325 7.52 28.42 0.54
C PRO A 325 8.05 29.84 0.23
N VAL A 326 8.69 29.97 -0.92
CA VAL A 326 8.99 31.30 -1.50
C VAL A 326 7.66 31.82 -2.06
N VAL A 327 7.30 33.02 -1.65
CA VAL A 327 6.14 33.80 -2.09
C VAL A 327 6.17 34.05 -3.59
#